data_2d63dc5695cc98b35c6aad4df9a1789c
#
_entry.id   2d63dc5695cc98b35c6aad4df9a1789c
#
_cell.length_a   1.000
_cell.length_b   1.000
_cell.length_c   1.000
_cell.angle_alpha   90.00
_cell.angle_beta   90.00
_cell.angle_gamma   90.00
#
_symmetry.space_group_name_H-M   'P 1'
#
loop_
_entity.id
_entity.type
_entity.pdbx_description
1 polymer ?
#
loop_
_entity_poly.entity_id
_entity_poly.type
_entity_poly.pdbx_seq_one_letter_code
_entity_poly.pdbx_strand_id
1 'polypeptide(L)'
;MILKRCGITIRLDEKKFKLKLPIKPEARKKKDMRSFVFDSVHLSKLKDPVYLMYRGVSSLNPAFKKLERKFGIRYDLTLIKNGLMGPEYVRTAGHHHPKNYSEVYEVVHGKAAFILQSKDLKKMMVVIAREGEAVVIPPRFGHQTVNIGKSPLLVGNLVYRGFKSDYSIYKKRHGGAFYLNQYAGPWIMINAEYGIPRAKFPKIKKMRGRRIGPLDKLFLKNPQKIANFLKGKTKTI
;
A
#
# COMPACT_ATOMS: atom_id res chain seq x y z
N MET A 1 -20.21 -4.94 -1.87
CA MET A 1 -19.85 -4.26 -3.14
C MET A 1 -19.38 -5.29 -4.16
N ILE A 2 -19.68 -5.07 -5.45
CA ILE A 2 -19.21 -5.93 -6.57
C ILE A 2 -18.38 -5.06 -7.50
N LEU A 3 -17.23 -5.55 -7.94
CA LEU A 3 -16.33 -4.87 -8.88
C LEU A 3 -15.69 -5.87 -9.84
N LYS A 4 -15.06 -5.37 -10.91
CA LYS A 4 -14.30 -6.19 -11.85
C LYS A 4 -12.85 -5.71 -11.92
N ARG A 5 -11.89 -6.65 -11.79
CA ARG A 5 -10.44 -6.42 -12.02
C ARG A 5 -9.84 -7.65 -12.67
N CYS A 6 -8.95 -7.44 -13.60
CA CYS A 6 -8.31 -8.50 -14.39
C CYS A 6 -9.35 -9.44 -15.07
N GLY A 7 -10.51 -8.90 -15.46
CA GLY A 7 -11.61 -9.71 -16.02
C GLY A 7 -12.37 -10.58 -15.00
N ILE A 8 -12.01 -10.52 -13.71
CA ILE A 8 -12.61 -11.31 -12.64
C ILE A 8 -13.62 -10.45 -11.86
N THR A 9 -14.78 -11.04 -11.58
CA THR A 9 -15.77 -10.45 -10.68
C THR A 9 -15.36 -10.69 -9.23
N ILE A 10 -15.23 -9.61 -8.47
CA ILE A 10 -14.78 -9.60 -7.08
C ILE A 10 -15.93 -9.08 -6.23
N ARG A 11 -16.25 -9.79 -5.15
CA ARG A 11 -17.26 -9.34 -4.17
C ARG A 11 -16.56 -9.02 -2.86
N LEU A 12 -16.65 -7.77 -2.41
CA LEU A 12 -16.23 -7.37 -1.06
C LEU A 12 -17.37 -7.62 -0.08
N ASP A 13 -17.13 -8.46 0.91
CA ASP A 13 -17.96 -8.66 2.07
C ASP A 13 -17.34 -7.88 3.24
N GLU A 14 -17.84 -6.66 3.47
CA GLU A 14 -17.31 -5.76 4.49
C GLU A 14 -17.55 -6.30 5.90
N LYS A 15 -18.72 -6.92 6.15
CA LYS A 15 -19.06 -7.50 7.46
C LYS A 15 -18.12 -8.64 7.85
N LYS A 16 -17.77 -9.50 6.90
CA LYS A 16 -16.83 -10.62 7.10
C LYS A 16 -15.38 -10.23 6.83
N PHE A 17 -15.12 -8.99 6.44
CA PHE A 17 -13.80 -8.46 6.10
C PHE A 17 -13.02 -9.40 5.17
N LYS A 18 -13.60 -9.72 4.00
CA LYS A 18 -12.98 -10.60 3.01
C LYS A 18 -13.44 -10.31 1.59
N LEU A 19 -12.62 -10.70 0.62
CA LEU A 19 -13.02 -10.78 -0.78
C LEU A 19 -13.45 -12.22 -1.11
N LYS A 20 -14.53 -12.36 -1.87
CA LYS A 20 -14.91 -13.65 -2.47
C LYS A 20 -14.10 -13.84 -3.76
N LEU A 21 -13.00 -14.56 -3.64
CA LEU A 21 -12.05 -14.92 -4.70
C LEU A 21 -11.51 -16.32 -4.44
N PRO A 22 -11.17 -17.10 -5.51
CA PRO A 22 -10.53 -18.41 -5.37
C PRO A 22 -9.01 -18.27 -5.05
N ILE A 23 -8.65 -17.33 -4.17
CA ILE A 23 -7.31 -17.11 -3.67
C ILE A 23 -7.38 -17.03 -2.15
N LYS A 24 -6.59 -17.85 -1.47
CA LYS A 24 -6.41 -17.74 -0.02
C LYS A 24 -5.56 -16.50 0.27
N PRO A 25 -6.07 -15.53 1.06
CA PRO A 25 -5.29 -14.34 1.37
C PRO A 25 -4.16 -14.63 2.36
N GLU A 26 -3.06 -13.91 2.21
CA GLU A 26 -2.06 -13.77 3.27
C GLU A 26 -2.59 -12.77 4.30
N ALA A 27 -2.80 -13.21 5.53
CA ALA A 27 -3.30 -12.37 6.61
C ALA A 27 -2.16 -11.77 7.41
N ARG A 28 -2.19 -10.46 7.63
CA ARG A 28 -1.37 -9.80 8.65
C ARG A 28 -2.20 -9.66 9.93
N LYS A 29 -1.79 -10.40 10.94
CA LYS A 29 -2.41 -10.37 12.26
C LYS A 29 -1.76 -9.34 13.16
N LYS A 30 -2.36 -9.03 14.30
CA LYS A 30 -1.79 -8.13 15.32
C LYS A 30 -0.36 -8.52 15.72
N LYS A 31 -0.12 -9.81 15.95
CA LYS A 31 1.22 -10.31 16.30
C LYS A 31 2.29 -9.95 15.26
N ASP A 32 1.93 -9.95 13.97
CA ASP A 32 2.84 -9.63 12.86
C ASP A 32 3.09 -8.12 12.75
N MET A 33 2.23 -7.30 13.38
CA MET A 33 2.30 -5.84 13.34
C MET A 33 3.03 -5.22 14.55
N ARG A 34 3.24 -5.97 15.63
CA ARG A 34 3.83 -5.46 16.89
C ARG A 34 5.12 -4.65 16.69
N SER A 35 6.01 -5.13 15.82
CA SER A 35 7.29 -4.45 15.54
C SER A 35 7.16 -3.31 14.50
N PHE A 36 5.97 -2.96 14.06
CA PHE A 36 5.76 -1.96 13.01
C PHE A 36 4.87 -0.80 13.45
N VAL A 37 4.37 -0.80 14.67
CA VAL A 37 3.41 0.19 15.16
C VAL A 37 4.02 1.06 16.26
N PHE A 38 3.53 2.29 16.37
CA PHE A 38 3.93 3.22 17.43
C PHE A 38 3.62 2.65 18.81
N ASP A 39 2.41 2.10 18.98
CA ASP A 39 1.93 1.59 20.25
C ASP A 39 1.42 0.16 20.10
N SER A 40 2.24 -0.81 20.51
CA SER A 40 1.89 -2.22 20.46
C SER A 40 0.89 -2.65 21.53
N VAL A 41 0.74 -1.89 22.62
CA VAL A 41 -0.21 -2.19 23.71
C VAL A 41 -1.65 -1.99 23.23
N HIS A 42 -1.93 -0.85 22.62
CA HIS A 42 -3.25 -0.54 22.09
C HIS A 42 -3.64 -1.34 20.84
N LEU A 43 -2.67 -1.97 20.18
CA LEU A 43 -2.93 -2.90 19.07
C LEU A 43 -3.85 -4.06 19.49
N SER A 44 -3.88 -4.41 20.77
CA SER A 44 -4.76 -5.45 21.34
C SER A 44 -6.25 -5.20 21.12
N LYS A 45 -6.67 -3.94 21.04
CA LYS A 45 -8.08 -3.52 20.84
C LYS A 45 -8.57 -3.77 19.40
N LEU A 46 -7.67 -3.92 18.45
CA LEU A 46 -8.04 -4.22 17.07
C LEU A 46 -8.33 -5.71 16.90
N LYS A 47 -9.37 -6.08 16.16
CA LYS A 47 -9.67 -7.48 15.83
C LYS A 47 -8.82 -7.98 14.66
N ASP A 48 -8.28 -9.20 14.75
CA ASP A 48 -7.58 -9.84 13.62
C ASP A 48 -8.53 -10.17 12.46
N PRO A 49 -7.99 -10.20 11.22
CA PRO A 49 -6.69 -9.72 10.79
C PRO A 49 -6.67 -8.20 10.66
N VAL A 50 -5.48 -7.58 10.69
CA VAL A 50 -5.29 -6.13 10.45
C VAL A 50 -5.50 -5.80 8.97
N TYR A 51 -4.92 -6.61 8.09
CA TYR A 51 -5.16 -6.55 6.65
C TYR A 51 -4.96 -7.91 5.97
N LEU A 52 -5.55 -8.05 4.78
CA LEU A 52 -5.51 -9.25 3.94
C LEU A 52 -4.89 -8.90 2.59
N MET A 53 -3.95 -9.72 2.11
CA MET A 53 -3.31 -9.56 0.80
C MET A 53 -3.70 -10.74 -0.10
N TYR A 54 -4.35 -10.45 -1.21
CA TYR A 54 -4.72 -11.40 -2.27
C TYR A 54 -3.73 -11.25 -3.41
N ARG A 55 -2.71 -12.09 -3.42
CA ARG A 55 -1.62 -11.99 -4.38
C ARG A 55 -1.91 -12.70 -5.68
N GLY A 56 -1.53 -12.09 -6.80
CA GLY A 56 -1.66 -12.69 -8.12
C GLY A 56 -3.10 -12.83 -8.60
N VAL A 57 -3.96 -11.84 -8.31
CA VAL A 57 -5.33 -11.81 -8.87
C VAL A 57 -5.30 -11.85 -10.38
N SER A 58 -4.29 -11.27 -11.02
CA SER A 58 -4.03 -11.36 -12.46
C SER A 58 -3.95 -12.81 -12.96
N SER A 59 -3.40 -13.73 -12.19
CA SER A 59 -3.22 -15.12 -12.62
C SER A 59 -4.51 -15.94 -12.70
N LEU A 60 -5.63 -15.42 -12.18
CA LEU A 60 -6.94 -16.05 -12.30
C LEU A 60 -7.55 -15.94 -13.72
N ASN A 61 -7.06 -15.01 -14.53
CA ASN A 61 -7.48 -14.83 -15.91
C ASN A 61 -6.37 -15.26 -16.87
N PRO A 62 -6.63 -16.14 -17.87
CA PRO A 62 -5.60 -16.66 -18.76
C PRO A 62 -4.81 -15.59 -19.51
N ALA A 63 -5.46 -14.52 -20.00
CA ALA A 63 -4.81 -13.43 -20.72
C ALA A 63 -3.83 -12.67 -19.80
N PHE A 64 -4.26 -12.30 -18.58
CA PHE A 64 -3.41 -11.65 -17.60
C PHE A 64 -2.29 -12.56 -17.08
N LYS A 65 -2.56 -13.85 -16.89
CA LYS A 65 -1.57 -14.86 -16.53
C LYS A 65 -0.43 -14.94 -17.55
N LYS A 66 -0.76 -14.87 -18.86
CA LYS A 66 0.24 -14.81 -19.94
C LYS A 66 1.11 -13.55 -19.84
N LEU A 67 0.50 -12.39 -19.58
CA LEU A 67 1.23 -11.13 -19.39
C LEU A 67 2.11 -11.17 -18.12
N GLU A 68 1.58 -11.70 -17.02
CA GLU A 68 2.34 -11.88 -15.77
C GLU A 68 3.60 -12.71 -15.98
N ARG A 69 3.48 -13.84 -16.69
CA ARG A 69 4.62 -14.71 -17.04
C ARG A 69 5.64 -13.98 -17.91
N LYS A 70 5.18 -13.29 -18.98
CA LYS A 70 6.04 -12.62 -19.96
C LYS A 70 6.80 -11.44 -19.34
N PHE A 71 6.12 -10.61 -18.52
CA PHE A 71 6.67 -9.36 -18.02
C PHE A 71 7.14 -9.43 -16.56
N GLY A 72 6.73 -10.45 -15.82
CA GLY A 72 7.00 -10.58 -14.39
C GLY A 72 6.21 -9.57 -13.53
N ILE A 73 5.11 -9.04 -14.05
CA ILE A 73 4.26 -8.06 -13.38
C ILE A 73 3.00 -8.75 -12.87
N ARG A 74 2.69 -8.53 -11.61
CA ARG A 74 1.55 -9.11 -10.92
C ARG A 74 0.58 -8.01 -10.47
N TYR A 75 -0.71 -8.30 -10.53
CA TYR A 75 -1.74 -7.48 -9.92
C TYR A 75 -2.21 -8.14 -8.62
N ASP A 76 -2.09 -7.41 -7.52
CA ASP A 76 -2.50 -7.84 -6.19
C ASP A 76 -3.65 -6.96 -5.68
N LEU A 77 -4.41 -7.47 -4.70
CA LEU A 77 -5.39 -6.70 -3.94
C LEU A 77 -5.05 -6.77 -2.46
N THR A 78 -5.14 -5.63 -1.76
CA THR A 78 -4.98 -5.56 -0.31
C THR A 78 -6.20 -4.92 0.31
N LEU A 79 -6.82 -5.65 1.25
CA LEU A 79 -7.97 -5.18 2.04
C LEU A 79 -7.47 -4.80 3.43
N ILE A 80 -7.66 -3.54 3.82
CA ILE A 80 -7.14 -2.94 5.07
C ILE A 80 -8.30 -2.52 5.94
N LYS A 81 -8.33 -2.95 7.21
CA LYS A 81 -9.36 -2.53 8.16
C LYS A 81 -9.39 -1.02 8.32
N ASN A 82 -10.55 -0.50 8.65
CA ASN A 82 -10.70 0.85 9.19
C ASN A 82 -10.45 0.85 10.71
N GLY A 83 -10.25 2.03 11.27
CA GLY A 83 -10.03 2.22 12.69
C GLY A 83 -8.60 2.62 13.04
N LEU A 84 -8.20 2.36 14.28
CA LEU A 84 -6.95 2.83 14.86
C LEU A 84 -6.12 1.68 15.42
N MET A 85 -4.81 1.87 15.38
CA MET A 85 -3.79 1.09 16.09
C MET A 85 -3.13 2.01 17.12
N GLY A 86 -3.71 2.10 18.32
CA GLY A 86 -3.37 3.17 19.26
C GLY A 86 -3.76 4.54 18.70
N PRO A 87 -2.85 5.53 18.67
CA PRO A 87 -3.14 6.86 18.13
C PRO A 87 -3.12 6.92 16.59
N GLU A 88 -2.55 5.94 15.91
CA GLU A 88 -2.38 5.95 14.46
C GLU A 88 -3.51 5.22 13.72
N TYR A 89 -3.80 5.64 12.48
CA TYR A 89 -4.72 4.92 11.61
C TYR A 89 -4.20 3.52 11.26
N VAL A 90 -5.12 2.57 11.06
CA VAL A 90 -4.78 1.24 10.54
C VAL A 90 -4.07 1.36 9.19
N ARG A 91 -2.96 0.64 9.05
CA ARG A 91 -2.10 0.66 7.87
C ARG A 91 -1.34 -0.63 7.64
N THR A 92 -0.69 -0.72 6.49
CA THR A 92 0.26 -1.79 6.20
C THR A 92 1.58 -1.60 6.98
N ALA A 93 2.36 -2.67 7.11
CA ALA A 93 3.64 -2.66 7.82
C ALA A 93 4.64 -1.63 7.26
N GLY A 94 4.62 -1.45 5.94
CA GLY A 94 5.59 -0.61 5.24
C GLY A 94 6.87 -1.36 4.87
N HIS A 95 7.44 -0.98 3.72
CA HIS A 95 8.67 -1.59 3.21
C HIS A 95 9.32 -0.71 2.15
N HIS A 96 10.57 -1.02 1.83
CA HIS A 96 11.29 -0.49 0.67
C HIS A 96 11.37 -1.54 -0.43
N HIS A 97 11.44 -1.05 -1.67
CA HIS A 97 11.86 -1.88 -2.79
C HIS A 97 13.37 -1.82 -2.97
N PRO A 98 14.04 -2.94 -3.30
CA PRO A 98 15.44 -2.90 -3.69
C PRO A 98 15.59 -2.23 -5.07
N LYS A 99 16.80 -1.77 -5.37
CA LYS A 99 17.13 -1.16 -6.67
C LYS A 99 16.19 0.01 -7.03
N ASN A 100 15.86 0.13 -8.32
CA ASN A 100 15.05 1.21 -8.87
C ASN A 100 13.62 0.76 -9.23
N TYR A 101 13.08 -0.24 -8.53
CA TYR A 101 11.73 -0.72 -8.78
C TYR A 101 10.68 0.26 -8.26
N SER A 102 9.71 0.55 -9.12
CA SER A 102 8.50 1.32 -8.80
C SER A 102 7.33 0.39 -8.50
N GLU A 103 6.30 0.93 -7.91
CA GLU A 103 5.00 0.29 -7.74
C GLU A 103 3.89 1.29 -8.02
N VAL A 104 2.74 0.81 -8.47
CA VAL A 104 1.57 1.67 -8.68
C VAL A 104 0.39 1.07 -7.97
N TYR A 105 -0.26 1.89 -7.16
CA TYR A 105 -1.50 1.56 -6.48
C TYR A 105 -2.69 2.25 -7.12
N GLU A 106 -3.86 1.64 -7.05
CA GLU A 106 -5.16 2.26 -7.23
C GLU A 106 -6.01 2.06 -5.98
N VAL A 107 -6.78 3.06 -5.60
CA VAL A 107 -7.83 2.89 -4.59
C VAL A 107 -9.06 2.33 -5.30
N VAL A 108 -9.39 1.08 -4.98
CA VAL A 108 -10.53 0.37 -5.58
C VAL A 108 -11.81 0.69 -4.79
N HIS A 109 -11.70 0.85 -3.46
CA HIS A 109 -12.79 1.26 -2.58
C HIS A 109 -12.26 1.96 -1.35
N GLY A 110 -12.93 3.02 -0.91
CA GLY A 110 -12.61 3.75 0.30
C GLY A 110 -11.70 4.96 0.08
N LYS A 111 -10.95 5.33 1.12
CA LYS A 111 -10.06 6.49 1.14
C LYS A 111 -8.72 6.14 1.78
N ALA A 112 -7.66 6.33 1.04
CA ALA A 112 -6.30 6.01 1.44
C ALA A 112 -5.43 7.24 1.65
N ALA A 113 -4.45 7.14 2.55
CA ALA A 113 -3.25 7.94 2.52
C ALA A 113 -2.04 7.02 2.30
N PHE A 114 -1.16 7.40 1.39
CA PHE A 114 0.12 6.72 1.20
C PHE A 114 1.21 7.57 1.83
N ILE A 115 1.88 7.02 2.83
CA ILE A 115 3.09 7.60 3.43
C ILE A 115 4.27 7.12 2.60
N LEU A 116 5.04 8.06 2.06
CA LEU A 116 6.24 7.78 1.28
C LEU A 116 7.44 8.47 1.93
N GLN A 117 8.52 7.73 2.07
CA GLN A 117 9.79 8.26 2.57
C GLN A 117 10.94 7.76 1.69
N SER A 118 11.83 8.67 1.27
CA SER A 118 13.05 8.27 0.56
C SER A 118 14.00 7.52 1.52
N LYS A 119 14.85 6.65 0.96
CA LYS A 119 15.77 5.84 1.78
C LYS A 119 16.73 6.69 2.64
N ASP A 120 17.12 7.87 2.13
CA ASP A 120 17.98 8.85 2.82
C ASP A 120 17.19 9.79 3.74
N LEU A 121 15.87 9.62 3.85
CA LEU A 121 14.93 10.41 4.66
C LEU A 121 14.84 11.91 4.30
N LYS A 122 15.45 12.35 3.20
CA LYS A 122 15.41 13.77 2.77
C LYS A 122 14.10 14.17 2.13
N LYS A 123 13.34 13.21 1.62
CA LYS A 123 12.04 13.45 0.94
C LYS A 123 10.95 12.63 1.63
N MET A 124 9.93 13.33 2.11
CA MET A 124 8.76 12.72 2.73
C MET A 124 7.48 13.24 2.10
N MET A 125 6.53 12.37 1.85
CA MET A 125 5.27 12.71 1.19
C MET A 125 4.09 11.97 1.82
N VAL A 126 2.94 12.62 1.82
CA VAL A 126 1.63 12.01 2.04
C VAL A 126 0.81 12.22 0.79
N VAL A 127 0.39 11.14 0.16
CA VAL A 127 -0.48 11.18 -1.01
C VAL A 127 -1.87 10.70 -0.61
N ILE A 128 -2.85 11.59 -0.61
CA ILE A 128 -4.25 11.23 -0.37
C ILE A 128 -4.87 10.75 -1.67
N ALA A 129 -5.51 9.60 -1.64
CA ALA A 129 -6.21 9.04 -2.79
C ALA A 129 -7.59 8.51 -2.40
N ARG A 130 -8.55 8.68 -3.30
CA ARG A 130 -9.93 8.21 -3.20
C ARG A 130 -10.19 7.15 -4.27
N GLU A 131 -11.33 6.53 -4.19
CA GLU A 131 -11.79 5.54 -5.17
C GLU A 131 -11.64 6.04 -6.62
N GLY A 132 -11.01 5.21 -7.47
CA GLY A 132 -10.66 5.52 -8.85
C GLY A 132 -9.38 6.34 -9.04
N GLU A 133 -8.69 6.73 -7.96
CA GLU A 133 -7.41 7.43 -8.03
C GLU A 133 -6.23 6.47 -7.82
N ALA A 134 -5.13 6.75 -8.48
CA ALA A 134 -3.89 5.98 -8.41
C ALA A 134 -2.75 6.79 -7.80
N VAL A 135 -1.80 6.06 -7.21
CA VAL A 135 -0.60 6.60 -6.58
C VAL A 135 0.62 5.82 -7.06
N VAL A 136 1.62 6.53 -7.53
CA VAL A 136 2.91 5.97 -7.90
C VAL A 136 3.84 5.99 -6.68
N ILE A 137 4.44 4.85 -6.39
CA ILE A 137 5.54 4.73 -5.45
C ILE A 137 6.84 4.82 -6.26
N PRO A 138 7.60 5.92 -6.16
CA PRO A 138 8.82 6.09 -6.94
C PRO A 138 9.91 5.10 -6.53
N PRO A 139 10.92 4.87 -7.38
CA PRO A 139 12.12 4.13 -7.00
C PRO A 139 12.77 4.71 -5.74
N ARG A 140 13.34 3.85 -4.90
CA ARG A 140 14.04 4.22 -3.64
C ARG A 140 13.16 4.86 -2.58
N PHE A 141 11.84 4.79 -2.72
CA PHE A 141 10.91 5.16 -1.66
C PHE A 141 10.39 3.93 -0.94
N GLY A 142 10.40 4.00 0.39
CA GLY A 142 9.59 3.13 1.21
C GLY A 142 8.19 3.71 1.33
N HIS A 143 7.20 2.84 1.55
CA HIS A 143 5.82 3.27 1.62
C HIS A 143 4.98 2.45 2.59
N GLN A 144 3.90 3.08 3.06
CA GLN A 144 2.83 2.48 3.85
C GLN A 144 1.49 2.95 3.27
N THR A 145 0.52 2.03 3.21
CA THR A 145 -0.86 2.36 2.83
C THR A 145 -1.69 2.44 4.08
N VAL A 146 -2.31 3.57 4.32
CA VAL A 146 -3.07 3.92 5.52
C VAL A 146 -4.55 4.03 5.17
N ASN A 147 -5.42 3.38 5.92
CA ASN A 147 -6.86 3.56 5.77
C ASN A 147 -7.32 4.77 6.61
N ILE A 148 -7.58 5.89 5.94
CA ILE A 148 -8.11 7.12 6.57
C ILE A 148 -9.62 7.29 6.36
N GLY A 149 -10.27 6.23 5.88
CA GLY A 149 -11.73 6.18 5.67
C GLY A 149 -12.48 5.60 6.87
N LYS A 150 -13.81 5.62 6.76
CA LYS A 150 -14.73 5.05 7.77
C LYS A 150 -15.14 3.60 7.47
N SER A 151 -14.79 3.06 6.31
CA SER A 151 -15.04 1.69 5.85
C SER A 151 -13.74 0.95 5.57
N PRO A 152 -13.75 -0.38 5.37
CA PRO A 152 -12.58 -1.10 4.87
C PRO A 152 -12.05 -0.50 3.58
N LEU A 153 -10.73 -0.36 3.49
CA LEU A 153 -10.03 0.14 2.30
C LEU A 153 -9.60 -1.03 1.43
N LEU A 154 -9.98 -1.00 0.16
CA LEU A 154 -9.48 -1.93 -0.84
C LEU A 154 -8.58 -1.19 -1.82
N VAL A 155 -7.31 -1.61 -1.91
CA VAL A 155 -6.36 -1.12 -2.90
C VAL A 155 -5.92 -2.24 -3.83
N GLY A 156 -5.73 -1.91 -5.10
CA GLY A 156 -5.08 -2.77 -6.09
C GLY A 156 -3.68 -2.24 -6.39
N ASN A 157 -2.73 -3.10 -6.74
CA ASN A 157 -1.40 -2.65 -7.14
C ASN A 157 -0.82 -3.50 -8.26
N LEU A 158 -0.03 -2.86 -9.11
CA LEU A 158 0.86 -3.51 -10.07
C LEU A 158 2.28 -3.46 -9.55
N VAL A 159 2.90 -4.63 -9.44
CA VAL A 159 4.25 -4.78 -8.88
C VAL A 159 5.07 -5.78 -9.70
N TYR A 160 6.37 -5.50 -9.86
CA TYR A 160 7.33 -6.47 -10.40
C TYR A 160 7.62 -7.55 -9.34
N ARG A 161 7.44 -8.83 -9.68
CA ARG A 161 7.56 -9.96 -8.76
C ARG A 161 8.99 -10.48 -8.55
N GLY A 162 9.95 -9.95 -9.30
CA GLY A 162 11.35 -10.43 -9.28
C GLY A 162 12.20 -9.88 -8.14
N PHE A 163 11.59 -9.45 -7.02
CA PHE A 163 12.30 -9.04 -5.82
C PHE A 163 11.55 -9.37 -4.53
N LYS A 164 12.26 -9.31 -3.42
CA LYS A 164 11.67 -9.34 -2.07
C LYS A 164 11.68 -7.94 -1.48
N SER A 165 10.56 -7.54 -0.88
CA SER A 165 10.42 -6.27 -0.16
C SER A 165 11.31 -6.25 1.09
N ASP A 166 11.95 -5.11 1.36
CA ASP A 166 12.79 -4.91 2.55
C ASP A 166 11.98 -4.22 3.65
N TYR A 167 11.68 -4.97 4.70
CA TYR A 167 10.93 -4.53 5.88
C TYR A 167 11.85 -4.08 7.03
N SER A 168 13.16 -4.23 6.92
CA SER A 168 14.12 -4.15 8.03
C SER A 168 14.05 -2.85 8.80
N ILE A 169 14.10 -1.70 8.11
CA ILE A 169 14.08 -0.39 8.76
C ILE A 169 12.72 -0.12 9.43
N TYR A 170 11.62 -0.51 8.79
CA TYR A 170 10.27 -0.34 9.34
C TYR A 170 10.06 -1.20 10.58
N LYS A 171 10.62 -2.41 10.61
CA LYS A 171 10.60 -3.28 11.78
C LYS A 171 11.48 -2.73 12.91
N LYS A 172 12.71 -2.29 12.59
CA LYS A 172 13.66 -1.76 13.56
C LYS A 172 13.18 -0.46 14.21
N ARG A 173 12.46 0.39 13.46
CA ARG A 173 12.02 1.71 13.87
C ARG A 173 10.52 1.80 14.15
N HIS A 174 9.85 0.68 14.36
CA HIS A 174 8.42 0.59 14.68
C HIS A 174 7.49 1.30 13.68
N GLY A 175 7.87 1.36 12.40
CA GLY A 175 7.09 1.99 11.34
C GLY A 175 7.88 2.94 10.47
N GLY A 176 7.21 3.86 9.79
CA GLY A 176 7.83 4.92 9.00
C GLY A 176 8.34 6.06 9.89
N ALA A 177 9.04 7.03 9.27
CA ALA A 177 9.59 8.19 9.99
C ALA A 177 8.51 9.11 10.58
N PHE A 178 7.27 8.92 10.19
CA PHE A 178 6.10 9.57 10.79
C PHE A 178 4.85 8.72 10.65
N TYR A 179 3.85 9.03 11.45
CA TYR A 179 2.54 8.38 11.46
C TYR A 179 1.43 9.39 11.16
N LEU A 180 0.30 8.91 10.67
CA LEU A 180 -0.93 9.69 10.60
C LEU A 180 -1.82 9.32 11.79
N ASN A 181 -2.18 10.31 12.60
CA ASN A 181 -3.03 10.13 13.77
C ASN A 181 -4.40 10.79 13.59
N GLN A 182 -5.37 10.39 14.40
CA GLN A 182 -6.75 10.89 14.35
C GLN A 182 -7.07 11.85 15.50
N TYR A 183 -6.25 11.93 16.53
CA TYR A 183 -6.55 12.74 17.71
C TYR A 183 -6.36 14.24 17.47
N ALA A 184 -6.99 15.04 18.33
CA ALA A 184 -6.79 16.48 18.36
C ALA A 184 -5.30 16.81 18.51
N GLY A 185 -4.75 17.57 17.57
CA GLY A 185 -3.32 17.85 17.45
C GLY A 185 -2.85 17.71 16.00
N PRO A 186 -1.55 17.78 15.76
CA PRO A 186 -1.04 17.64 14.41
C PRO A 186 -1.41 16.26 13.85
N TRP A 187 -2.08 16.25 12.69
CA TRP A 187 -2.42 15.02 11.96
C TRP A 187 -1.21 14.11 11.68
N ILE A 188 -0.02 14.67 11.74
CA ILE A 188 1.26 13.99 11.56
C ILE A 188 1.99 13.92 12.91
N MET A 189 2.39 12.72 13.30
CA MET A 189 3.22 12.45 14.48
C MET A 189 4.59 11.93 14.03
N ILE A 190 5.65 12.62 14.41
CA ILE A 190 7.03 12.23 14.08
C ILE A 190 7.39 10.98 14.87
N ASN A 191 8.03 10.03 14.19
CA ASN A 191 8.57 8.83 14.83
C ASN A 191 9.96 9.13 15.42
N ALA A 192 10.05 9.24 16.74
CA ALA A 192 11.27 9.52 17.46
C ALA A 192 12.38 8.46 17.26
N GLU A 193 12.00 7.23 16.95
CA GLU A 193 12.93 6.11 16.69
C GLU A 193 13.91 6.39 15.53
N TYR A 194 13.59 7.35 14.66
CA TYR A 194 14.51 7.77 13.58
C TYR A 194 15.59 8.74 14.05
N GLY A 195 15.49 9.27 15.28
CA GLY A 195 16.49 10.17 15.84
C GLY A 195 16.63 11.53 15.12
N ILE A 196 15.62 11.91 14.32
CA ILE A 196 15.62 13.20 13.61
C ILE A 196 15.00 14.26 14.51
N PRO A 197 15.77 15.28 14.96
CA PRO A 197 15.23 16.38 15.74
C PRO A 197 14.07 17.07 15.00
N ARG A 198 13.03 17.49 15.72
CA ARG A 198 11.84 18.11 15.12
C ARG A 198 12.19 19.31 14.23
N ALA A 199 13.15 20.12 14.64
CA ALA A 199 13.62 21.29 13.88
C ALA A 199 14.32 20.93 12.56
N LYS A 200 14.87 19.69 12.44
CA LYS A 200 15.55 19.18 11.25
C LYS A 200 14.69 18.19 10.47
N PHE A 201 13.44 17.95 10.91
CA PHE A 201 12.56 17.00 10.24
C PHE A 201 12.15 17.53 8.87
N PRO A 202 12.29 16.74 7.78
CA PRO A 202 11.98 17.21 6.43
C PRO A 202 10.52 17.64 6.31
N LYS A 203 10.28 18.70 5.54
CA LYS A 203 8.93 19.14 5.21
C LYS A 203 8.18 18.03 4.48
N ILE A 204 7.04 17.61 5.00
CA ILE A 204 6.21 16.59 4.39
C ILE A 204 5.38 17.21 3.28
N LYS A 205 5.62 16.77 2.03
CA LYS A 205 4.87 17.20 0.87
C LYS A 205 3.50 16.51 0.85
N LYS A 206 2.43 17.28 0.88
CA LYS A 206 1.06 16.77 0.71
C LYS A 206 0.70 16.74 -0.77
N MET A 207 0.18 15.61 -1.25
CA MET A 207 -0.19 15.40 -2.65
C MET A 207 -1.54 14.69 -2.74
N ARG A 208 -2.10 14.64 -3.95
CA ARG A 208 -3.32 13.86 -4.27
C ARG A 208 -3.00 12.79 -5.31
N GLY A 209 -3.73 11.70 -5.25
CA GLY A 209 -3.78 10.69 -6.29
C GLY A 209 -4.31 11.27 -7.62
N ARG A 210 -4.08 10.54 -8.69
CA ARG A 210 -4.51 10.95 -10.03
C ARG A 210 -5.45 9.90 -10.63
N ARG A 211 -6.47 10.33 -11.34
CA ARG A 211 -7.30 9.41 -12.13
C ARG A 211 -6.55 9.05 -13.41
N ILE A 212 -6.17 7.78 -13.52
CA ILE A 212 -5.47 7.23 -14.70
C ILE A 212 -6.20 6.01 -15.29
N GLY A 213 -7.38 5.71 -14.75
CA GLY A 213 -8.14 4.51 -15.07
C GLY A 213 -7.71 3.27 -14.27
N PRO A 214 -8.45 2.16 -14.38
CA PRO A 214 -8.11 0.91 -13.70
C PRO A 214 -6.77 0.36 -14.15
N LEU A 215 -5.91 0.01 -13.19
CA LEU A 215 -4.52 -0.42 -13.46
C LEU A 215 -4.46 -1.71 -14.28
N ASP A 216 -5.39 -2.62 -14.08
CA ASP A 216 -5.48 -3.86 -14.86
C ASP A 216 -5.72 -3.57 -16.35
N LYS A 217 -6.62 -2.62 -16.67
CA LYS A 217 -6.87 -2.20 -18.05
C LYS A 217 -5.66 -1.51 -18.67
N LEU A 218 -4.98 -0.65 -17.90
CA LEU A 218 -3.74 -0.01 -18.36
C LEU A 218 -2.65 -1.05 -18.65
N PHE A 219 -2.50 -2.06 -17.78
CA PHE A 219 -1.54 -3.14 -17.99
C PHE A 219 -1.89 -3.98 -19.21
N LEU A 220 -3.17 -4.30 -19.44
CA LEU A 220 -3.62 -5.04 -20.61
C LEU A 220 -3.34 -4.28 -21.92
N LYS A 221 -3.58 -2.96 -21.92
CA LYS A 221 -3.41 -2.08 -23.09
C LYS A 221 -1.94 -1.84 -23.42
N ASN A 222 -1.08 -1.65 -22.42
CA ASN A 222 0.32 -1.23 -22.61
C ASN A 222 1.29 -2.04 -21.72
N PRO A 223 1.35 -3.38 -21.87
CA PRO A 223 2.07 -4.23 -20.91
C PRO A 223 3.58 -3.95 -20.87
N GLN A 224 4.20 -3.69 -22.03
CA GLN A 224 5.64 -3.39 -22.10
C GLN A 224 5.98 -2.05 -21.44
N LYS A 225 5.15 -1.02 -21.66
CA LYS A 225 5.35 0.31 -21.06
C LYS A 225 5.26 0.24 -19.54
N ILE A 226 4.21 -0.42 -19.02
CA ILE A 226 4.02 -0.66 -17.60
C ILE A 226 5.19 -1.45 -16.99
N ALA A 227 5.62 -2.51 -17.67
CA ALA A 227 6.74 -3.32 -17.20
C ALA A 227 8.05 -2.53 -17.14
N ASN A 228 8.36 -1.71 -18.15
CA ASN A 228 9.54 -0.85 -18.16
C ASN A 228 9.51 0.15 -17.01
N PHE A 229 8.35 0.77 -16.77
CA PHE A 229 8.17 1.70 -15.66
C PHE A 229 8.39 1.01 -14.30
N LEU A 230 7.72 -0.12 -14.04
CA LEU A 230 7.82 -0.84 -12.77
C LEU A 230 9.23 -1.40 -12.52
N LYS A 231 9.97 -1.72 -13.58
CA LYS A 231 11.38 -2.15 -13.52
C LYS A 231 12.38 -0.99 -13.44
N GLY A 232 11.91 0.26 -13.37
CA GLY A 232 12.74 1.45 -13.27
C GLY A 232 13.51 1.82 -14.54
N LYS A 233 13.07 1.31 -15.71
CA LYS A 233 13.67 1.63 -17.01
C LYS A 233 13.16 2.94 -17.61
N THR A 234 11.95 3.38 -17.21
CA THR A 234 11.33 4.66 -17.63
C THR A 234 10.79 5.40 -16.40
N LYS A 235 10.66 6.74 -16.52
CA LYS A 235 10.19 7.61 -15.41
C LYS A 235 8.67 7.81 -15.41
N THR A 236 7.98 7.49 -16.48
CA THR A 236 6.54 7.74 -16.66
C THR A 236 5.79 6.50 -17.12
N ILE A 237 4.56 6.36 -16.65
CA ILE A 237 3.61 5.34 -17.10
C ILE A 237 3.00 5.76 -18.44
#